data_519e3bfbfea411a2405d3375e7ea7754
#
_entry.id   519e3bfbfea411a2405d3375e7ea7754
#
_cell.length_a   1.000
_cell.length_b   1.000
_cell.length_c   1.000
_cell.angle_alpha   90.00
_cell.angle_beta   90.00
_cell.angle_gamma   90.00
#
_symmetry.space_group_name_H-M   'P 1'
#
loop_
_entity.id
_entity.type
_entity.pdbx_description
1 polymer ?
#
loop_
_entity_poly.entity_id
_entity_poly.type
_entity_poly.pdbx_seq_one_letter_code
_entity_poly.pdbx_strand_id
1 'polypeptide(L)'
;MDEKYQTLGEFFITEVNNFYPHIYKELEAVVTGQKEASGFGGNMLNIDIGKEETEVYYQMDDESLGEPCFISTDELYKLVIEWKEIEEKMHRGEDIFPLMIED
;
A
#
# COMPACT_ATOMS: atom_id res chain seq x y z
N MET A 1 4.42 12.46 13.28
CA MET A 1 3.63 11.34 12.76
C MET A 1 4.09 10.05 13.40
N ASP A 2 3.15 9.15 13.67
CA ASP A 2 3.48 7.87 14.26
C ASP A 2 4.35 7.06 13.30
N GLU A 3 5.30 6.31 13.83
CA GLU A 3 6.17 5.50 12.99
C GLU A 3 5.42 4.48 12.16
N LYS A 4 4.29 4.02 12.67
CA LYS A 4 3.47 3.05 11.93
C LYS A 4 2.98 3.65 10.62
N TYR A 5 2.56 4.90 10.65
CA TYR A 5 2.06 5.54 9.45
C TYR A 5 3.19 5.87 8.48
N GLN A 6 4.39 6.05 9.02
CA GLN A 6 5.53 6.25 8.17
C GLN A 6 5.83 4.99 7.37
N THR A 7 5.75 3.83 8.03
CA THR A 7 5.95 2.55 7.36
C THR A 7 4.90 2.33 6.27
N LEU A 8 3.65 2.67 6.56
CA LEU A 8 2.59 2.53 5.58
C LEU A 8 2.83 3.45 4.38
N GLY A 9 3.26 4.68 4.65
CA GLY A 9 3.56 5.62 3.58
C GLY A 9 4.68 5.13 2.67
N GLU A 10 5.74 4.57 3.26
CA GLU A 10 6.83 4.02 2.49
C GLU A 10 6.33 2.87 1.63
N PHE A 11 5.45 2.04 2.18
CA PHE A 11 4.90 0.92 1.43
C PHE A 11 4.18 1.43 0.17
N PHE A 12 3.39 2.47 0.28
CA PHE A 12 2.69 3.00 -0.89
C PHE A 12 3.68 3.57 -1.91
N ILE A 13 4.65 4.31 -1.46
CA ILE A 13 5.59 4.95 -2.37
C ILE A 13 6.50 3.95 -3.06
N THR A 14 7.00 2.98 -2.34
CA THR A 14 7.99 2.05 -2.90
C THR A 14 7.37 0.81 -3.49
N GLU A 15 6.34 0.27 -2.85
CA GLU A 15 5.82 -1.02 -3.30
C GLU A 15 4.56 -0.90 -4.14
N VAL A 16 3.58 -0.13 -3.70
CA VAL A 16 2.34 -0.02 -4.44
C VAL A 16 2.59 0.64 -5.79
N ASN A 17 3.42 1.67 -5.85
CA ASN A 17 3.72 2.31 -7.12
C ASN A 17 4.37 1.37 -8.11
N ASN A 18 5.18 0.45 -7.64
CA ASN A 18 5.93 -0.44 -8.53
C ASN A 18 5.24 -1.77 -8.78
N PHE A 19 4.44 -2.24 -7.84
CA PHE A 19 3.86 -3.58 -7.92
C PHE A 19 2.35 -3.59 -7.71
N TYR A 20 1.69 -2.53 -8.08
CA TYR A 20 0.26 -2.40 -7.86
C TYR A 20 -0.55 -3.61 -8.30
N PRO A 21 -0.36 -4.14 -9.51
CA PRO A 21 -1.22 -5.25 -9.96
C PRO A 21 -1.11 -6.46 -9.05
N HIS A 22 0.07 -6.76 -8.56
CA HIS A 22 0.26 -7.93 -7.70
C HIS A 22 -0.34 -7.69 -6.33
N ILE A 23 -0.11 -6.50 -5.77
CA ILE A 23 -0.61 -6.18 -4.44
C ILE A 23 -2.14 -6.14 -4.46
N TYR A 24 -2.72 -5.50 -5.45
CA TYR A 24 -4.16 -5.42 -5.58
C TYR A 24 -4.77 -6.82 -5.69
N LYS A 25 -4.18 -7.67 -6.51
CA LYS A 25 -4.70 -9.00 -6.73
C LYS A 25 -4.70 -9.83 -5.44
N GLU A 26 -3.63 -9.74 -4.67
CA GLU A 26 -3.54 -10.51 -3.43
C GLU A 26 -4.52 -9.97 -2.39
N LEU A 27 -4.65 -8.66 -2.29
CA LEU A 27 -5.61 -8.08 -1.37
C LEU A 27 -7.04 -8.47 -1.76
N GLU A 28 -7.34 -8.38 -3.04
CA GLU A 28 -8.68 -8.72 -3.53
C GLU A 28 -9.00 -10.17 -3.25
N ALA A 29 -8.04 -11.06 -3.42
CA ALA A 29 -8.28 -12.48 -3.19
C ALA A 29 -8.68 -12.75 -1.75
N VAL A 30 -8.10 -12.04 -0.81
CA VAL A 30 -8.45 -12.22 0.60
C VAL A 30 -9.77 -11.52 0.93
N VAL A 31 -9.96 -10.31 0.43
CA VAL A 31 -11.16 -9.54 0.73
C VAL A 31 -12.40 -10.24 0.17
N THR A 32 -12.29 -10.85 -0.99
CA THR A 32 -13.43 -11.52 -1.62
C THR A 32 -13.60 -12.96 -1.14
N GLY A 33 -12.72 -13.43 -0.27
CA GLY A 33 -12.86 -14.78 0.30
C GLY A 33 -12.25 -15.88 -0.53
N GLN A 34 -11.53 -15.57 -1.60
CA GLN A 34 -10.88 -16.59 -2.42
C GLN A 34 -9.72 -17.22 -1.67
N LYS A 35 -9.06 -16.48 -0.80
CA LYS A 35 -7.98 -16.98 0.03
C LYS A 35 -8.23 -16.56 1.46
N GLU A 36 -7.76 -17.36 2.39
CA GLU A 36 -7.90 -16.99 3.80
C GLU A 36 -6.79 -16.06 4.24
N ALA A 37 -5.67 -16.12 3.57
CA ALA A 37 -4.54 -15.26 3.87
C ALA A 37 -3.65 -15.23 2.64
N SER A 38 -2.84 -14.20 2.54
CA SER A 38 -1.91 -14.07 1.44
C SER A 38 -0.75 -13.18 1.88
N GLY A 39 0.13 -12.85 0.96
CA GLY A 39 1.24 -11.98 1.26
C GLY A 39 1.93 -11.54 -0.01
N PHE A 40 2.82 -10.58 0.13
CA PHE A 40 3.59 -10.09 -0.99
C PHE A 40 4.91 -9.54 -0.47
N GLY A 41 6.01 -9.88 -1.13
CA GLY A 41 7.31 -9.33 -0.80
C GLY A 41 7.77 -8.41 -1.92
N GLY A 42 8.00 -7.16 -1.59
CA GLY A 42 8.46 -6.19 -2.56
C GLY A 42 9.95 -5.96 -2.49
N ASN A 43 10.38 -4.76 -2.81
CA ASN A 43 11.80 -4.41 -2.77
C ASN A 43 12.31 -4.12 -1.37
N MET A 44 11.51 -3.48 -0.55
CA MET A 44 11.90 -3.10 0.80
C MET A 44 10.95 -3.59 1.86
N LEU A 45 9.68 -3.70 1.54
CA LEU A 45 8.66 -4.05 2.51
C LEU A 45 7.88 -5.27 2.09
N ASN A 46 7.38 -5.98 3.08
CA ASN A 46 6.54 -7.14 2.85
C ASN A 46 5.17 -6.85 3.46
N ILE A 47 4.15 -7.55 3.00
CA ILE A 47 2.86 -7.51 3.66
C ILE A 47 2.39 -8.94 3.91
N ASP A 48 1.77 -9.14 5.06
CA ASP A 48 1.10 -10.39 5.41
C ASP A 48 -0.37 -10.03 5.53
N ILE A 49 -1.18 -10.55 4.62
CA ILE A 49 -2.58 -10.19 4.52
C ILE A 49 -3.44 -11.23 5.22
N GLY A 50 -4.15 -10.80 6.26
CA GLY A 50 -5.12 -11.67 6.91
C GLY A 50 -6.51 -11.18 6.59
N LYS A 51 -7.54 -11.95 6.96
CA LYS A 51 -8.90 -11.57 6.63
C LYS A 51 -9.30 -10.26 7.27
N GLU A 52 -8.87 -10.03 8.48
CA GLU A 52 -9.28 -8.82 9.20
C GLU A 52 -8.18 -7.77 9.25
N GLU A 53 -6.96 -8.19 9.34
CA GLU A 53 -5.85 -7.27 9.53
C GLU A 53 -4.65 -7.66 8.67
N THR A 54 -3.95 -6.65 8.17
CA THR A 54 -2.75 -6.85 7.36
C THR A 54 -1.58 -6.21 8.09
N GLU A 55 -0.45 -6.89 8.09
CA GLU A 55 0.78 -6.34 8.66
C GLU A 55 1.69 -5.88 7.52
N VAL A 56 2.17 -4.65 7.60
CA VAL A 56 3.12 -4.10 6.63
C VAL A 56 4.43 -3.90 7.38
N TYR A 57 5.51 -4.49 6.91
CA TYR A 57 6.76 -4.44 7.65
C TYR A 57 7.96 -4.46 6.72
N TYR A 58 9.09 -3.96 7.22
CA TYR A 58 10.31 -3.95 6.43
C TYR A 58 10.92 -5.35 6.37
N GLN A 59 11.51 -5.67 5.24
CA GLN A 59 12.12 -6.98 5.05
C GLN A 59 13.34 -7.19 5.93
N MET A 60 14.05 -6.11 6.22
CA MET A 60 15.25 -6.21 7.03
C MET A 60 14.93 -5.86 8.47
N ASP A 61 15.49 -6.61 9.38
CA ASP A 61 15.28 -6.39 10.80
C ASP A 61 16.34 -5.39 11.28
N ASP A 62 16.06 -4.12 11.09
CA ASP A 62 17.00 -3.06 11.40
C ASP A 62 16.24 -1.98 12.17
N GLU A 63 16.72 -1.67 13.36
CA GLU A 63 16.04 -0.70 14.20
C GLU A 63 16.01 0.70 13.60
N SER A 64 16.86 0.97 12.63
CA SER A 64 16.83 2.28 11.99
C SER A 64 15.64 2.40 11.03
N LEU A 65 14.99 1.30 10.70
CA LEU A 65 13.81 1.32 9.85
C LEU A 65 12.57 1.48 10.74
N GLY A 66 11.45 1.74 10.13
CA GLY A 66 10.23 1.96 10.90
C GLY A 66 9.65 0.69 11.50
N GLU A 67 8.67 0.87 12.36
CA GLU A 67 8.00 -0.26 13.00
C GLU A 67 6.94 -0.84 12.08
N PRO A 68 6.56 -2.11 12.28
CA PRO A 68 5.49 -2.70 11.50
C PRO A 68 4.18 -1.92 11.68
N CYS A 69 3.39 -1.87 10.64
CA CYS A 69 2.10 -1.21 10.68
C CYS A 69 1.01 -2.25 10.51
N PHE A 70 0.03 -2.24 11.43
CA PHE A 70 -1.10 -3.14 11.32
C PHE A 70 -2.31 -2.30 10.90
N ILE A 71 -2.99 -2.72 9.85
CA ILE A 71 -4.12 -1.97 9.33
C ILE A 71 -5.21 -2.95 8.92
N SER A 72 -6.46 -2.54 9.05
CA SER A 72 -7.57 -3.37 8.60
C SER A 72 -7.37 -3.71 7.12
N THR A 73 -7.55 -4.96 6.77
CA THR A 73 -7.35 -5.41 5.39
C THR A 73 -8.33 -4.70 4.45
N ASP A 74 -9.57 -4.48 4.89
CA ASP A 74 -10.54 -3.77 4.09
C ASP A 74 -10.11 -2.32 3.85
N GLU A 75 -9.56 -1.68 4.88
CA GLU A 75 -9.12 -0.31 4.72
C GLU A 75 -7.92 -0.23 3.79
N LEU A 76 -6.99 -1.16 3.92
CA LEU A 76 -5.82 -1.16 3.05
C LEU A 76 -6.24 -1.37 1.59
N TYR A 77 -7.18 -2.25 1.37
CA TYR A 77 -7.68 -2.51 0.01
C TYR A 77 -8.25 -1.22 -0.59
N LYS A 78 -9.07 -0.51 0.19
CA LYS A 78 -9.64 0.75 -0.29
C LYS A 78 -8.56 1.79 -0.56
N LEU A 79 -7.57 1.87 0.32
CA LEU A 79 -6.49 2.86 0.15
C LEU A 79 -5.66 2.55 -1.09
N VAL A 80 -5.42 1.28 -1.37
CA VAL A 80 -4.65 0.90 -2.55
C VAL A 80 -5.41 1.30 -3.82
N ILE A 81 -6.72 1.11 -3.83
CA ILE A 81 -7.53 1.51 -4.97
C ILE A 81 -7.50 3.02 -5.14
N GLU A 82 -7.64 3.76 -4.05
CA GLU A 82 -7.62 5.22 -4.11
C GLU A 82 -6.27 5.74 -4.58
N TRP A 83 -5.20 5.10 -4.12
CA TRP A 83 -3.87 5.51 -4.53
C TRP A 83 -3.69 5.34 -6.04
N LYS A 84 -4.20 4.23 -6.56
CA LYS A 84 -4.08 3.98 -7.99
C LYS A 84 -4.87 4.98 -8.81
N GLU A 85 -6.03 5.37 -8.33
CA GLU A 85 -6.85 6.36 -9.03
C GLU A 85 -6.14 7.70 -9.08
N ILE A 86 -5.51 8.10 -7.99
CA ILE A 86 -4.76 9.35 -7.98
C ILE A 86 -3.58 9.27 -8.93
N GLU A 87 -2.87 8.16 -8.92
CA GLU A 87 -1.73 8.00 -9.79
C GLU A 87 -2.14 8.05 -11.25
N GLU A 88 -3.25 7.44 -11.60
CA GLU A 88 -3.71 7.45 -12.98
C GLU A 88 -4.08 8.85 -13.43
N LYS A 89 -4.66 9.65 -12.55
CA LYS A 89 -4.99 11.02 -12.90
C LYS A 89 -3.73 11.81 -13.18
N MET A 90 -2.69 11.60 -12.40
CA MET A 90 -1.44 12.28 -12.63
C MET A 90 -0.82 11.88 -13.96
N HIS A 91 -0.87 10.59 -14.28
CA HIS A 91 -0.29 10.10 -15.53
C HIS A 91 -1.05 10.59 -16.75
N ARG A 92 -2.34 10.78 -16.64
CA ARG A 92 -3.13 11.26 -17.76
C ARG A 92 -3.03 12.76 -17.94
N GLY A 93 -2.31 13.42 -17.07
CA GLY A 93 -2.19 14.85 -17.16
C GLY A 93 -3.38 15.61 -16.60
N GLU A 94 -4.26 14.91 -15.92
CA GLU A 94 -5.37 15.58 -15.28
C GLU A 94 -4.84 16.37 -14.12
N ASP A 95 -5.44 17.51 -13.91
CA ASP A 95 -4.90 18.42 -12.94
C ASP A 95 -5.48 18.19 -11.58
N ILE A 96 -4.85 17.32 -10.81
CA ILE A 96 -5.28 17.12 -9.44
C ILE A 96 -4.55 18.10 -8.52
N PHE A 97 -3.63 18.87 -9.10
CA PHE A 97 -2.95 19.90 -8.36
C PHE A 97 -3.12 21.20 -9.14
N PRO A 98 -4.32 21.68 -9.31
CA PRO A 98 -4.56 22.83 -10.13
C PRO A 98 -3.77 24.03 -9.72
N LEU A 99 -3.58 24.20 -8.45
CA LEU A 99 -2.86 25.34 -8.01
C LEU A 99 -1.40 25.28 -8.36
N MET A 100 -0.88 24.10 -8.56
CA MET A 100 0.50 23.97 -8.86
C MET A 100 0.76 24.13 -10.33
N ILE A 101 -0.17 23.79 -11.14
CA ILE A 101 0.02 23.85 -12.54
C ILE A 101 -0.33 25.13 -13.10
N GLU A 102 -1.33 25.71 -12.57
CA GLU A 102 -1.74 26.90 -13.00
C GLU A 102 -0.86 27.85 -13.09
N ASP A 103 -0.31 28.13 -12.68
CA ASP A 103 0.57 29.09 -12.66
C ASP A 103 0.69 29.82 -13.58
#